data_a2f37c8eb413055c9807febf335c9d3d
#
_entry.id   a2f37c8eb413055c9807febf335c9d3d
#
_cell.length_a   1.000
_cell.length_b   1.000
_cell.length_c   1.000
_cell.angle_alpha   90.00
_cell.angle_beta   90.00
_cell.angle_gamma   90.00
#
_symmetry.space_group_name_H-M   'P 1'
#
loop_
_entity.id
_entity.type
_entity.pdbx_description
1 polymer ?
#
loop_
_entity_poly.entity_id
_entity_poly.type
_entity_poly.pdbx_seq_one_letter_code
_entity_poly.pdbx_strand_id
1 'polypeptide(L)' 'MNKYEVLETMLENIFEHGADIESSLAEFPEFAEELRPLLQSATDAS' A
#
# COMPACT_ATOMS: atom_id res chain seq x y z
N MET A 1 -6.02 -4.28 -13.81
CA MET A 1 -5.98 -3.53 -12.54
C MET A 1 -4.88 -2.48 -12.61
N ASN A 2 -5.18 -1.24 -12.30
CA ASN A 2 -4.16 -0.21 -12.35
C ASN A 2 -3.59 0.06 -10.94
N LYS A 3 -2.49 0.82 -10.90
CA LYS A 3 -1.78 1.04 -9.64
C LYS A 3 -2.62 1.78 -8.60
N TYR A 4 -3.55 2.60 -9.03
CA TYR A 4 -4.39 3.34 -8.09
C TYR A 4 -5.39 2.42 -7.40
N GLU A 5 -5.89 1.42 -8.11
CA GLU A 5 -6.77 0.44 -7.49
C GLU A 5 -6.00 -0.41 -6.48
N VAL A 6 -4.77 -0.77 -6.82
CA VAL A 6 -3.91 -1.52 -5.92
C VAL A 6 -3.61 -0.68 -4.68
N LEU A 7 -3.30 0.60 -4.88
CA LEU A 7 -3.02 1.51 -3.77
C LEU A 7 -4.22 1.62 -2.83
N GLU A 8 -5.42 1.75 -3.39
CA GLU A 8 -6.64 1.81 -2.59
C GLU A 8 -6.82 0.56 -1.74
N THR A 9 -6.61 -0.60 -2.36
CA THR A 9 -6.72 -1.87 -1.66
C THR A 9 -5.71 -1.96 -0.51
N MET A 10 -4.47 -1.54 -0.79
CA MET A 10 -3.43 -1.56 0.23
C MET A 10 -3.74 -0.63 1.40
N LEU A 11 -4.21 0.58 1.09
CA LEU A 11 -4.55 1.54 2.13
C LEU A 11 -5.70 1.03 2.99
N GLU A 12 -6.68 0.41 2.37
CA GLU A 12 -7.79 -0.18 3.10
C GLU A 12 -7.31 -1.26 4.05
N ASN A 13 -6.43 -2.13 3.58
CA ASN A 13 -5.90 -3.20 4.41
C ASN A 13 -5.08 -2.66 5.57
N ILE A 14 -4.29 -1.63 5.32
CA ILE A 14 -3.44 -1.05 6.36
C ILE A 14 -4.27 -0.34 7.42
N PHE A 15 -5.19 0.52 7.01
CA PHE A 15 -5.95 1.34 7.95
C PHE A 15 -7.12 0.61 8.60
N GLU A 16 -7.75 -0.29 7.87
CA GLU A 16 -8.91 -0.99 8.43
C GLU A 16 -8.57 -2.33 9.07
N HIS A 17 -7.56 -3.01 8.55
CA HIS A 17 -7.20 -4.34 9.04
C HIS A 17 -5.85 -4.39 9.74
N GLY A 18 -5.16 -3.27 9.80
CA GLY A 18 -3.87 -3.21 10.49
C GLY A 18 -2.74 -3.95 9.82
N ALA A 19 -2.83 -4.15 8.52
CA ALA A 19 -1.77 -4.84 7.79
C ALA A 19 -0.50 -3.99 7.71
N ASP A 20 0.64 -4.65 7.62
CA ASP A 20 1.91 -3.97 7.46
C ASP A 20 2.10 -3.52 6.01
N ILE A 21 2.80 -2.41 5.82
CA ILE A 21 3.13 -1.93 4.48
C ILE A 21 3.91 -3.00 3.72
N GLU A 22 4.92 -3.59 4.36
CA GLU A 22 5.74 -4.60 3.70
C GLU A 22 4.94 -5.81 3.27
N SER A 23 4.02 -6.26 4.11
CA SER A 23 3.15 -7.38 3.77
C SER A 23 2.24 -7.04 2.59
N SER A 24 1.71 -5.83 2.58
CA SER A 24 0.84 -5.39 1.49
C SER A 24 1.60 -5.31 0.18
N LEU A 25 2.81 -4.76 0.22
CA LEU A 25 3.64 -4.66 -0.98
C LEU A 25 4.05 -6.03 -1.52
N ALA A 26 4.25 -6.99 -0.62
CA ALA A 26 4.62 -8.33 -1.04
C ALA A 26 3.54 -9.01 -1.88
N GLU A 27 2.29 -8.64 -1.67
CA GLU A 27 1.19 -9.20 -2.45
C GLU A 27 1.14 -8.63 -3.87
N PHE A 28 1.75 -7.47 -4.08
CA PHE A 28 1.75 -6.81 -5.38
C PHE A 28 3.17 -6.38 -5.77
N PRO A 29 4.06 -7.37 -6.01
CA PRO A 29 5.47 -7.03 -6.28
C PRO A 29 5.66 -6.16 -7.53
N GLU A 30 4.75 -6.23 -8.48
CA GLU A 30 4.84 -5.41 -9.68
C GLU A 30 4.75 -3.92 -9.36
N PHE A 31 4.01 -3.58 -8.32
CA PHE A 31 3.78 -2.19 -7.95
C PHE A 31 4.52 -1.76 -6.70
N ALA A 32 5.27 -2.67 -6.10
CA ALA A 32 5.92 -2.39 -4.82
C ALA A 32 6.82 -1.16 -4.86
N GLU A 33 7.67 -1.07 -5.88
CA GLU A 33 8.59 0.05 -5.98
C GLU A 33 7.88 1.39 -6.20
N GLU A 34 6.79 1.36 -6.97
CA GLU A 34 6.05 2.58 -7.26
C GLU A 34 5.21 3.02 -6.06
N LEU A 35 4.63 2.07 -5.36
CA LEU A 35 3.69 2.40 -4.30
C LEU A 35 4.32 2.58 -2.93
N ARG A 36 5.52 2.05 -2.72
CA ARG A 36 6.18 2.17 -1.42
C ARG A 36 6.26 3.63 -0.93
N PRO A 37 6.76 4.58 -1.73
CA PRO A 37 6.83 5.96 -1.26
C PRO A 37 5.46 6.59 -1.02
N LEU A 38 4.47 6.19 -1.81
CA LEU A 38 3.12 6.70 -1.63
C LEU A 38 2.51 6.21 -0.32
N LEU A 39 2.69 4.93 -0.03
CA LEU A 39 2.19 4.35 1.21
C LEU A 39 2.89 4.92 2.42
N GLN A 40 4.20 5.12 2.33
CA GLN A 40 4.95 5.69 3.44
C GLN A 40 4.52 7.13 3.73
N SER A 41 4.29 7.90 2.69
CA SER A 41 3.80 9.26 2.86
C SER A 41 2.44 9.28 3.54
N ALA A 42 1.56 8.37 3.15
CA ALA A 42 0.23 8.28 3.73
C ALA A 42 0.28 7.90 5.21
N THR A 43 1.12 6.94 5.56
CA THR A 43 1.24 6.50 6.94
C THR A 43 1.99 7.49 7.80
N ASP A 44 2.97 8.19 7.25
CA ASP A 44 3.70 9.21 7.98
C ASP A 44 2.81 10.42 8.31
N ALA A 45 1.86 10.70 7.42
CA ALA A 45 0.95 11.82 7.62
C ALA A 45 -0.15 11.49 8.63
N SER A 46 -0.33 10.23 8.91
CA SER A 46 -1.31 9.80 9.90
C SER A 46 -0.75 9.92 11.30
#